data_1af530d2b8a092d5580f754ae5cf7ab9
#
_entry.id   1af530d2b8a092d5580f754ae5cf7ab9
#
_cell.length_a   1.000
_cell.length_b   1.000
_cell.length_c   1.000
_cell.angle_alpha   90.00
_cell.angle_beta   90.00
_cell.angle_gamma   90.00
#
_symmetry.space_group_name_H-M   'P 1'
#
loop_
_entity.id
_entity.type
_entity.pdbx_description
1 polymer ?
#
loop_
_entity_poly.entity_id
_entity_poly.type
_entity_poly.pdbx_seq_one_letter_code
_entity_poly.pdbx_strand_id
1 'polypeptide(L)'
;MCIRDRTYRLPDDGDTRERAVCNACHTIHYENPLNVVGTIPVWGDKVLLCKRNIEPRFGKWTLPAGFMELGETVAEGAARETREEAGAEFEMGELFSLMNVTRVGQVHFFYRARLTSEHFDPGHETQEARLFAEHEVPWDELAFRTVKETLRRYFEDAHAGQFQMHHVDIE
;
A
#
# COMPACT_ATOMS: atom_id res chain seq x y z
N MET A 1 -14.95 1.53 -27.31
CA MET A 1 -13.69 1.30 -26.59
C MET A 1 -13.28 -0.14 -26.80
N CYS A 2 -12.15 -0.39 -27.51
CA CYS A 2 -11.72 -1.73 -27.94
C CYS A 2 -11.08 -2.51 -26.79
N ILE A 3 -11.89 -3.09 -25.91
CA ILE A 3 -11.39 -3.79 -24.71
C ILE A 3 -11.23 -5.30 -24.91
N ARG A 4 -11.89 -5.92 -25.92
CA ARG A 4 -11.99 -7.38 -26.02
C ARG A 4 -11.02 -8.08 -26.99
N ASP A 5 -10.47 -7.36 -27.98
CA ASP A 5 -9.63 -7.95 -29.03
C ASP A 5 -8.21 -7.37 -29.01
N ARG A 6 -7.47 -7.63 -27.91
CA ARG A 6 -6.08 -7.19 -27.77
C ARG A 6 -5.15 -8.39 -27.82
N THR A 7 -4.03 -8.24 -28.52
CA THR A 7 -2.89 -9.16 -28.46
C THR A 7 -1.64 -8.44 -27.99
N TYR A 8 -0.83 -9.13 -27.20
CA TYR A 8 0.49 -8.62 -26.84
C TYR A 8 1.43 -8.84 -28.02
N ARG A 9 1.97 -7.76 -28.54
CA ARG A 9 2.95 -7.75 -29.63
C ARG A 9 3.80 -6.49 -29.58
N LEU A 10 4.91 -6.49 -30.30
CA LEU A 10 5.70 -5.28 -30.51
C LEU A 10 4.87 -4.31 -31.37
N PRO A 11 4.64 -3.06 -30.90
CA PRO A 11 3.98 -2.03 -31.68
C PRO A 11 4.80 -1.61 -32.92
N ASP A 12 4.11 -1.09 -33.91
CA ASP A 12 4.75 -0.64 -35.17
C ASP A 12 5.41 0.76 -35.04
N ASP A 13 5.31 1.40 -33.85
CA ASP A 13 5.82 2.74 -33.56
C ASP A 13 7.29 2.76 -33.07
N GLY A 14 7.95 1.59 -33.04
CA GLY A 14 9.35 1.46 -32.61
C GLY A 14 9.55 1.16 -31.11
N ASP A 15 8.47 0.91 -30.34
CA ASP A 15 8.60 0.42 -28.95
C ASP A 15 9.34 -0.94 -28.97
N THR A 16 10.21 -1.13 -27.99
CA THR A 16 11.02 -2.35 -27.81
C THR A 16 10.39 -3.38 -26.90
N ARG A 17 9.18 -3.09 -26.37
CA ARG A 17 8.42 -3.98 -25.47
C ARG A 17 7.10 -4.37 -26.13
N GLU A 18 6.68 -5.60 -25.86
CA GLU A 18 5.32 -6.04 -26.21
C GLU A 18 4.30 -5.20 -25.43
N ARG A 19 3.26 -4.74 -26.14
CA ARG A 19 2.13 -3.99 -25.60
C ARG A 19 0.83 -4.66 -25.95
N ALA A 20 -0.20 -4.41 -25.19
CA ALA A 20 -1.55 -4.80 -25.55
C ALA A 20 -2.06 -3.92 -26.70
N VAL A 21 -2.08 -4.45 -27.93
CA VAL A 21 -2.50 -3.73 -29.13
C VAL A 21 -3.85 -4.23 -29.59
N CYS A 22 -4.78 -3.32 -29.86
CA CYS A 22 -6.09 -3.66 -30.41
C CYS A 22 -5.95 -4.21 -31.83
N ASN A 23 -6.55 -5.39 -32.10
CA ASN A 23 -6.47 -6.00 -33.42
C ASN A 23 -7.31 -5.26 -34.48
N ALA A 24 -8.32 -4.50 -34.07
CA ALA A 24 -9.24 -3.80 -34.97
C ALA A 24 -8.79 -2.38 -35.30
N CYS A 25 -8.31 -1.59 -34.34
CA CYS A 25 -7.97 -0.18 -34.53
C CYS A 25 -6.48 0.14 -34.25
N HIS A 26 -5.67 -0.87 -33.95
CA HIS A 26 -4.24 -0.77 -33.67
C HIS A 26 -3.87 0.17 -32.51
N THR A 27 -4.83 0.59 -31.69
CA THR A 27 -4.56 1.38 -30.50
C THR A 27 -3.70 0.60 -29.51
N ILE A 28 -2.62 1.22 -29.04
CA ILE A 28 -1.71 0.67 -28.04
C ILE A 28 -2.30 1.01 -26.65
N HIS A 29 -2.43 -0.01 -25.81
CA HIS A 29 -2.84 0.13 -24.42
C HIS A 29 -1.63 -0.06 -23.52
N TYR A 30 -1.19 1.02 -22.89
CA TYR A 30 -0.10 0.98 -21.94
C TYR A 30 -0.60 0.47 -20.59
N GLU A 31 0.18 -0.41 -20.00
CA GLU A 31 -0.04 -0.91 -18.64
C GLU A 31 1.08 -0.38 -17.74
N ASN A 32 0.70 0.20 -16.62
CA ASN A 32 1.64 0.74 -15.62
C ASN A 32 1.55 -0.10 -14.35
N PRO A 33 2.59 -0.09 -13.50
CA PRO A 33 2.50 -0.66 -12.16
C PRO A 33 1.33 -0.08 -11.38
N LEU A 34 0.64 -0.93 -10.62
CA LEU A 34 -0.42 -0.51 -9.73
C LEU A 34 0.18 0.18 -8.49
N ASN A 35 -0.38 1.31 -8.12
CA ASN A 35 0.01 2.02 -6.91
C ASN A 35 -0.82 1.52 -5.72
N VAL A 36 -0.14 1.09 -4.67
CA VAL A 36 -0.72 0.75 -3.37
C VAL A 36 -0.35 1.87 -2.40
N VAL A 37 -1.33 2.43 -1.74
CA VAL A 37 -1.16 3.61 -0.88
C VAL A 37 -1.70 3.31 0.51
N GLY A 38 -0.96 3.71 1.54
CA GLY A 38 -1.37 3.44 2.91
C GLY A 38 -0.59 4.25 3.92
N THR A 39 -0.87 3.99 5.19
CA THR A 39 -0.23 4.70 6.29
C THR A 39 0.39 3.77 7.32
N ILE A 40 1.25 4.34 8.16
CA ILE A 40 1.72 3.81 9.43
C ILE A 40 1.05 4.66 10.50
N PRO A 41 -0.17 4.29 10.96
CA PRO A 41 -0.85 5.09 11.97
C PRO A 41 -0.24 4.78 13.35
N VAL A 42 0.09 5.84 14.09
CA VAL A 42 0.87 5.75 15.34
C VAL A 42 0.16 6.44 16.49
N TRP A 43 0.14 5.79 17.65
CA TRP A 43 -0.30 6.33 18.92
C TRP A 43 0.77 6.09 19.98
N GLY A 44 1.44 7.16 20.39
CA GLY A 44 2.60 7.04 21.27
C GLY A 44 3.72 6.23 20.62
N ASP A 45 4.07 5.10 21.22
CA ASP A 45 5.07 4.15 20.75
C ASP A 45 4.47 2.94 19.99
N LYS A 46 3.14 2.94 19.77
CA LYS A 46 2.41 1.85 19.15
C LYS A 46 2.01 2.16 17.71
N VAL A 47 1.96 1.13 16.88
CA VAL A 47 1.45 1.17 15.51
C VAL A 47 0.08 0.48 15.43
N LEU A 48 -0.81 1.04 14.61
CA LEU A 48 -2.11 0.42 14.32
C LEU A 48 -1.95 -0.58 13.18
N LEU A 49 -2.44 -1.79 13.39
CA LEU A 49 -2.58 -2.79 12.35
C LEU A 49 -4.05 -3.21 12.21
N CYS A 50 -4.41 -3.58 10.98
CA CYS A 50 -5.71 -4.09 10.59
C CYS A 50 -5.61 -5.59 10.29
N LYS A 51 -6.52 -6.39 10.83
CA LYS A 51 -6.62 -7.82 10.52
C LYS A 51 -7.53 -8.03 9.34
N ARG A 52 -7.01 -8.55 8.25
CA ARG A 52 -7.71 -8.69 6.97
C ARG A 52 -8.94 -9.59 7.05
N ASN A 53 -10.04 -9.14 6.47
CA ASN A 53 -11.29 -9.90 6.30
C ASN A 53 -11.54 -10.31 4.84
N ILE A 54 -10.56 -10.10 3.96
CA ILE A 54 -10.61 -10.40 2.53
C ILE A 54 -9.37 -11.15 2.05
N GLU A 55 -9.51 -11.87 0.93
CA GLU A 55 -8.36 -12.44 0.21
C GLU A 55 -7.64 -11.36 -0.64
N PRO A 56 -6.36 -11.51 -0.92
CA PRO A 56 -5.45 -12.55 -0.42
C PRO A 56 -5.08 -12.31 1.04
N ARG A 57 -4.61 -13.36 1.72
CA ARG A 57 -4.10 -13.28 3.10
C ARG A 57 -5.18 -12.99 4.16
N PHE A 58 -6.36 -13.57 4.00
CA PHE A 58 -7.42 -13.55 5.02
C PHE A 58 -6.88 -13.89 6.43
N GLY A 59 -7.30 -13.14 7.44
CA GLY A 59 -6.91 -13.33 8.84
C GLY A 59 -5.48 -12.89 9.19
N LYS A 60 -4.70 -12.37 8.24
CA LYS A 60 -3.36 -11.82 8.51
C LYS A 60 -3.41 -10.33 8.81
N TRP A 61 -2.40 -9.84 9.52
CA TRP A 61 -2.26 -8.45 9.91
C TRP A 61 -1.56 -7.62 8.84
N THR A 62 -2.00 -6.39 8.65
CA THR A 62 -1.41 -5.44 7.69
C THR A 62 -1.48 -4.01 8.22
N LEU A 63 -0.69 -3.13 7.65
CA LEU A 63 -0.95 -1.69 7.71
C LEU A 63 -2.19 -1.39 6.85
N PRO A 64 -3.02 -0.39 7.21
CA PRO A 64 -4.12 0.02 6.36
C PRO A 64 -3.59 0.55 5.03
N ALA A 65 -3.99 -0.10 3.93
CA ALA A 65 -3.51 0.22 2.58
C ALA A 65 -4.28 -0.52 1.50
N GLY A 66 -4.56 0.16 0.40
CA GLY A 66 -5.19 -0.41 -0.78
C GLY A 66 -4.74 0.26 -2.08
N PHE A 67 -5.46 -0.01 -3.16
CA PHE A 67 -5.13 0.55 -4.47
C PHE A 67 -5.53 2.02 -4.57
N MET A 68 -4.59 2.82 -5.11
CA MET A 68 -4.86 4.21 -5.45
C MET A 68 -5.93 4.31 -6.54
N GLU A 69 -6.87 5.22 -6.37
CA GLU A 69 -7.95 5.49 -7.32
C GLU A 69 -7.61 6.64 -8.28
N LEU A 70 -8.33 6.70 -9.40
CA LEU A 70 -8.18 7.81 -10.33
C LEU A 70 -8.78 9.09 -9.74
N GLY A 71 -8.01 10.18 -9.83
CA GLY A 71 -8.45 11.50 -9.37
C GLY A 71 -8.05 11.85 -7.95
N GLU A 72 -7.36 10.98 -7.24
CA GLU A 72 -6.77 11.26 -5.93
C GLU A 72 -5.25 11.35 -5.99
N THR A 73 -4.67 12.09 -5.08
CA THR A 73 -3.22 12.08 -4.82
C THR A 73 -2.84 10.86 -3.99
N VAL A 74 -1.54 10.50 -3.98
CA VAL A 74 -1.03 9.39 -3.16
C VAL A 74 -1.38 9.56 -1.68
N ALA A 75 -1.30 10.78 -1.16
CA ALA A 75 -1.64 11.08 0.25
C ALA A 75 -3.16 10.98 0.51
N GLU A 76 -4.00 11.46 -0.42
CA GLU A 76 -5.46 11.34 -0.31
C GLU A 76 -5.91 9.89 -0.32
N GLY A 77 -5.35 9.06 -1.23
CA GLY A 77 -5.63 7.63 -1.27
C GLY A 77 -5.19 6.91 0.01
N ALA A 78 -3.99 7.20 0.52
CA ALA A 78 -3.52 6.64 1.78
C ALA A 78 -4.43 7.03 2.97
N ALA A 79 -4.94 8.27 2.95
CA ALA A 79 -5.87 8.74 3.98
C ALA A 79 -7.24 8.08 3.86
N ARG A 80 -7.76 7.88 2.64
CA ARG A 80 -9.02 7.19 2.37
C ARG A 80 -8.95 5.75 2.87
N GLU A 81 -7.95 4.98 2.45
CA GLU A 81 -7.75 3.59 2.85
C GLU A 81 -7.65 3.44 4.38
N THR A 82 -6.95 4.35 5.05
CA THR A 82 -6.81 4.31 6.51
C THR A 82 -8.15 4.52 7.22
N ARG A 83 -9.00 5.43 6.69
CA ARG A 83 -10.36 5.63 7.24
C ARG A 83 -11.28 4.46 6.94
N GLU A 84 -11.22 3.90 5.73
CA GLU A 84 -12.08 2.79 5.30
C GLU A 84 -11.74 1.49 6.04
N GLU A 85 -10.44 1.15 6.16
CA GLU A 85 -10.03 -0.10 6.79
C GLU A 85 -10.00 -0.04 8.31
N ALA A 86 -9.60 1.08 8.90
CA ALA A 86 -9.43 1.20 10.35
C ALA A 86 -10.50 2.05 11.05
N GLY A 87 -11.24 2.90 10.32
CA GLY A 87 -12.13 3.89 10.93
C GLY A 87 -11.39 4.85 11.88
N ALA A 88 -10.13 5.13 11.59
CA ALA A 88 -9.25 5.88 12.47
C ALA A 88 -9.27 7.38 12.19
N GLU A 89 -9.15 8.20 13.24
CA GLU A 89 -8.91 9.63 13.15
C GLU A 89 -7.40 9.90 13.31
N PHE A 90 -6.83 10.69 12.39
CA PHE A 90 -5.39 10.93 12.36
C PHE A 90 -5.03 12.22 11.63
N GLU A 91 -3.81 12.69 11.89
CA GLU A 91 -3.11 13.71 11.12
C GLU A 91 -2.09 13.02 10.19
N MET A 92 -2.16 13.36 8.89
CA MET A 92 -1.21 12.86 7.90
C MET A 92 0.16 13.50 8.11
N GLY A 93 1.19 12.67 8.13
CA GLY A 93 2.59 13.08 8.18
C GLY A 93 3.29 12.95 6.84
N GLU A 94 4.60 12.79 6.88
CA GLU A 94 5.46 12.70 5.70
C GLU A 94 5.41 11.31 5.06
N LEU A 95 5.70 11.26 3.75
CA LEU A 95 5.98 10.00 3.05
C LEU A 95 7.19 9.32 3.71
N PHE A 96 6.98 8.09 4.15
CA PHE A 96 7.99 7.33 4.88
C PHE A 96 8.68 6.29 4.01
N SER A 97 7.92 5.56 3.21
CA SER A 97 8.52 4.57 2.33
C SER A 97 7.89 4.50 0.95
N LEU A 98 8.75 4.24 -0.04
CA LEU A 98 8.42 3.86 -1.40
C LEU A 98 9.04 2.50 -1.66
N MET A 99 8.23 1.50 -1.99
CA MET A 99 8.69 0.14 -2.22
C MET A 99 8.28 -0.35 -3.60
N ASN A 100 9.27 -0.71 -4.41
CA ASN A 100 9.04 -1.34 -5.70
C ASN A 100 8.86 -2.85 -5.52
N VAL A 101 7.74 -3.39 -5.97
CA VAL A 101 7.44 -4.83 -5.97
C VAL A 101 7.33 -5.30 -7.41
N THR A 102 8.47 -5.36 -8.09
CA THR A 102 8.55 -5.57 -9.54
C THR A 102 7.93 -6.88 -10.00
N ARG A 103 8.04 -7.93 -9.17
CA ARG A 103 7.50 -9.26 -9.45
C ARG A 103 5.98 -9.28 -9.67
N VAL A 104 5.24 -8.39 -9.02
CA VAL A 104 3.78 -8.29 -9.14
C VAL A 104 3.32 -7.00 -9.80
N GLY A 105 4.26 -6.17 -10.29
CA GLY A 105 3.96 -4.92 -10.97
C GLY A 105 3.26 -3.91 -10.05
N GLN A 106 3.79 -3.71 -8.84
CA GLN A 106 3.23 -2.76 -7.88
C GLN A 106 4.30 -1.81 -7.34
N VAL A 107 3.87 -0.60 -6.95
CA VAL A 107 4.65 0.36 -6.17
C VAL A 107 3.84 0.71 -4.94
N HIS A 108 4.43 0.54 -3.76
CA HIS A 108 3.77 0.81 -2.48
C HIS A 108 4.31 2.11 -1.86
N PHE A 109 3.40 2.93 -1.35
CA PHE A 109 3.68 4.20 -0.69
C PHE A 109 3.08 4.17 0.72
N PHE A 110 3.90 4.34 1.74
CA PHE A 110 3.43 4.45 3.11
C PHE A 110 3.80 5.81 3.71
N TYR A 111 2.79 6.51 4.21
CA TYR A 111 2.94 7.74 4.96
C TYR A 111 2.95 7.45 6.45
N ARG A 112 3.68 8.22 7.24
CA ARG A 112 3.44 8.26 8.69
C ARG A 112 2.13 8.99 8.95
N ALA A 113 1.38 8.54 9.95
CA ALA A 113 0.17 9.20 10.37
C ALA A 113 0.10 9.20 11.90
N ARG A 114 -0.20 10.33 12.50
CA ARG A 114 -0.36 10.45 13.95
C ARG A 114 -1.84 10.32 14.30
N LEU A 115 -2.20 9.27 15.01
CA LEU A 115 -3.56 9.08 15.49
C LEU A 115 -3.95 10.21 16.46
N THR A 116 -5.18 10.67 16.39
CA THR A 116 -5.76 11.68 17.27
C THR A 116 -6.74 11.10 18.29
N SER A 117 -7.09 9.80 18.10
CA SER A 117 -7.97 9.03 18.98
C SER A 117 -7.51 7.56 18.99
N GLU A 118 -7.81 6.84 20.07
CA GLU A 118 -7.66 5.38 20.18
C GLU A 118 -8.97 4.64 19.83
N HIS A 119 -9.96 5.35 19.28
CA HIS A 119 -11.20 4.76 18.81
C HIS A 119 -11.06 4.34 17.35
N PHE A 120 -11.41 3.09 17.05
CA PHE A 120 -11.38 2.52 15.71
C PHE A 120 -12.74 1.92 15.37
N ASP A 121 -13.21 2.18 14.16
CA ASP A 121 -14.46 1.61 13.61
C ASP A 121 -14.14 0.97 12.25
N PRO A 122 -13.53 -0.23 12.27
CA PRO A 122 -13.03 -0.85 11.04
C PRO A 122 -14.17 -1.20 10.07
N GLY A 123 -13.91 -0.96 8.78
CA GLY A 123 -14.82 -1.31 7.71
C GLY A 123 -14.91 -2.82 7.47
N HIS A 124 -15.74 -3.22 6.52
CA HIS A 124 -16.09 -4.63 6.25
C HIS A 124 -14.88 -5.48 5.78
N GLU A 125 -13.82 -4.87 5.30
CA GLU A 125 -12.58 -5.55 4.86
C GLU A 125 -11.61 -5.85 6.02
N THR A 126 -11.92 -5.38 7.23
CA THR A 126 -11.10 -5.53 8.43
C THR A 126 -11.89 -6.23 9.54
N GLN A 127 -11.34 -7.33 10.06
CA GLN A 127 -11.93 -8.07 11.20
C GLN A 127 -11.70 -7.34 12.52
N GLU A 128 -10.52 -6.73 12.67
CA GLU A 128 -10.04 -6.10 13.90
C GLU A 128 -9.00 -5.04 13.56
N ALA A 129 -9.08 -3.86 14.18
CA ALA A 129 -8.04 -2.84 14.17
C ALA A 129 -7.48 -2.71 15.59
N ARG A 130 -6.14 -2.83 15.77
CA ARG A 130 -5.51 -2.87 17.08
C ARG A 130 -4.13 -2.23 17.09
N LEU A 131 -3.82 -1.57 18.20
CA LEU A 131 -2.51 -1.00 18.49
C LEU A 131 -1.53 -2.07 19.01
N PHE A 132 -0.31 -2.03 18.51
CA PHE A 132 0.79 -2.93 18.87
C PHE A 132 2.03 -2.13 19.22
N ALA A 133 2.61 -2.36 20.39
CA ALA A 133 3.99 -2.00 20.63
C ALA A 133 4.91 -2.90 19.79
N GLU A 134 6.15 -2.50 19.53
CA GLU A 134 7.08 -3.25 18.65
C GLU A 134 7.19 -4.74 19.01
N HIS A 135 7.33 -5.05 20.31
CA HIS A 135 7.49 -6.41 20.81
C HIS A 135 6.20 -7.25 20.74
N GLU A 136 5.05 -6.61 20.52
CA GLU A 136 3.73 -7.23 20.37
C GLU A 136 3.36 -7.47 18.90
N VAL A 137 4.11 -6.87 17.96
CA VAL A 137 3.82 -7.01 16.51
C VAL A 137 3.89 -8.49 16.12
N PRO A 138 2.84 -9.03 15.50
CA PRO A 138 2.81 -10.43 15.08
C PRO A 138 3.59 -10.64 13.77
N TRP A 139 4.92 -10.55 13.85
CA TRP A 139 5.84 -10.52 12.70
C TRP A 139 5.67 -11.68 11.71
N ASP A 140 5.29 -12.87 12.19
CA ASP A 140 5.08 -14.07 11.36
C ASP A 140 3.67 -14.15 10.79
N GLU A 141 2.77 -13.27 11.26
CA GLU A 141 1.40 -13.15 10.78
C GLU A 141 1.14 -11.90 9.95
N LEU A 142 2.18 -11.16 9.61
CA LEU A 142 2.06 -10.04 8.69
C LEU A 142 1.77 -10.54 7.27
N ALA A 143 0.79 -9.92 6.62
CA ALA A 143 0.27 -10.34 5.33
C ALA A 143 1.29 -10.22 4.19
N PHE A 144 2.09 -9.14 4.19
CA PHE A 144 2.93 -8.76 3.06
C PHE A 144 4.35 -8.40 3.49
N ARG A 145 5.33 -8.73 2.64
CA ARG A 145 6.73 -8.36 2.87
C ARG A 145 6.93 -6.84 2.94
N THR A 146 6.18 -6.09 2.14
CA THR A 146 6.22 -4.62 2.15
C THR A 146 5.83 -4.05 3.51
N VAL A 147 4.80 -4.59 4.15
CA VAL A 147 4.38 -4.21 5.51
C VAL A 147 5.47 -4.54 6.53
N LYS A 148 6.03 -5.76 6.46
CA LYS A 148 7.11 -6.20 7.36
C LYS A 148 8.33 -5.29 7.25
N GLU A 149 8.75 -4.97 6.02
CA GLU A 149 9.90 -4.11 5.77
C GLU A 149 9.62 -2.66 6.19
N THR A 150 8.42 -2.13 5.92
CA THR A 150 8.02 -0.80 6.36
C THR A 150 8.07 -0.67 7.89
N LEU A 151 7.49 -1.63 8.61
CA LEU A 151 7.47 -1.62 10.09
C LEU A 151 8.87 -1.76 10.67
N ARG A 152 9.72 -2.63 10.11
CA ARG A 152 11.11 -2.79 10.56
C ARG A 152 11.86 -1.46 10.48
N ARG A 153 11.81 -0.78 9.34
CA ARG A 153 12.44 0.53 9.16
C ARG A 153 11.84 1.60 10.04
N TYR A 154 10.51 1.55 10.23
CA TYR A 154 9.84 2.49 11.12
C TYR A 154 10.36 2.40 12.56
N PHE A 155 10.49 1.19 13.11
CA PHE A 155 11.00 1.02 14.46
C PHE A 155 12.50 1.31 14.56
N GLU A 156 13.31 0.98 13.55
CA GLU A 156 14.73 1.37 13.47
C GLU A 156 14.89 2.91 13.56
N ASP A 157 14.11 3.66 12.76
CA ASP A 157 14.13 5.12 12.77
C ASP A 157 13.61 5.70 14.10
N ALA A 158 12.57 5.08 14.67
CA ALA A 158 12.03 5.47 15.96
C ALA A 158 13.05 5.31 17.10
N HIS A 159 13.80 4.21 17.12
CA HIS A 159 14.90 4.00 18.09
C HIS A 159 16.04 4.98 17.87
N ALA A 160 16.34 5.33 16.63
CA ALA A 160 17.37 6.34 16.31
C ALA A 160 16.91 7.77 16.62
N GLY A 161 15.61 7.99 16.84
CA GLY A 161 15.03 9.32 17.04
C GLY A 161 15.02 10.21 15.79
N GLN A 162 15.23 9.61 14.62
CA GLN A 162 15.32 10.32 13.35
C GLN A 162 14.62 9.52 12.25
N PHE A 163 13.55 10.09 11.70
CA PHE A 163 12.83 9.50 10.58
C PHE A 163 13.37 10.02 9.25
N GLN A 164 13.48 9.11 8.28
CA GLN A 164 13.88 9.41 6.92
C GLN A 164 12.98 8.69 5.92
N MET A 165 13.04 9.11 4.66
CA MET A 165 12.34 8.44 3.57
C MET A 165 13.13 7.22 3.10
N HIS A 166 12.49 6.08 3.02
CA HIS A 166 13.08 4.81 2.58
C HIS A 166 12.61 4.43 1.18
N HIS A 167 13.56 4.18 0.29
CA HIS A 167 13.32 3.62 -1.03
C HIS A 167 13.87 2.20 -1.09
N VAL A 168 13.00 1.21 -1.36
CA VAL A 168 13.33 -0.21 -1.25
C VAL A 168 12.80 -0.99 -2.45
N ASP A 169 13.62 -1.89 -2.97
CA ASP A 169 13.21 -2.88 -3.96
C ASP A 169 12.94 -4.21 -3.27
N ILE A 170 11.71 -4.74 -3.46
CA ILE A 170 11.28 -6.03 -2.91
C ILE A 170 11.29 -7.07 -4.05
N GLU A 171 12.19 -8.04 -3.93
CA GLU A 171 12.33 -9.16 -4.87
C GLU A 171 11.38 -10.33 -4.54
#